data_adf538c58ae85f4a6420694f52ae0565
#
_entry.id   adf538c58ae85f4a6420694f52ae0565
#
_cell.length_a   1.000
_cell.length_b   1.000
_cell.length_c   1.000
_cell.angle_alpha   90.00
_cell.angle_beta   90.00
_cell.angle_gamma   90.00
#
_symmetry.space_group_name_H-M   'P 1'
#
loop_
_entity.id
_entity.type
_entity.pdbx_description
1 polymer ?
#
loop_
_entity_poly.entity_id
_entity_poly.type
_entity_poly.pdbx_seq_one_letter_code
_entity_poly.pdbx_strand_id
1 'polypeptide(L)'
;MIWDDLIGYRIERAQETLEDARKLYEAGSYRSAVNRAYYVMFYATLAVLATKKLGTSKHSGAISLFNKEFVKTGLLSVESSKLYHKAFDMRLEGDYKDFSLITNEDAETLIAGAQEFLIEVQKYLSEHK
;
A
#
# COMPACT_ATOMS: atom_id res chain seq x y z
N MET A 1 11.58 3.17 21.16
CA MET A 1 12.49 2.24 20.48
C MET A 1 12.51 2.53 19.00
N ILE A 2 13.61 2.22 18.33
CA ILE A 2 13.77 2.57 16.91
C ILE A 2 12.70 1.95 16.00
N TRP A 3 12.30 0.72 16.30
CA TRP A 3 11.27 0.04 15.49
C TRP A 3 9.90 0.69 15.65
N ASP A 4 9.55 1.14 16.84
CA ASP A 4 8.30 1.84 17.09
C ASP A 4 8.27 3.19 16.35
N ASP A 5 9.39 3.89 16.34
CA ASP A 5 9.54 5.16 15.62
C ASP A 5 9.37 4.95 14.11
N LEU A 6 9.95 3.85 13.58
CA LEU A 6 9.81 3.51 12.16
C LEU A 6 8.37 3.17 11.79
N ILE A 7 7.69 2.41 12.64
CA ILE A 7 6.28 2.05 12.40
C ILE A 7 5.44 3.31 12.30
N GLY A 8 5.57 4.20 13.29
CA GLY A 8 4.84 5.47 13.32
C GLY A 8 5.13 6.34 12.10
N TYR A 9 6.40 6.46 11.73
CA TYR A 9 6.82 7.24 10.57
C TYR A 9 6.21 6.69 9.27
N ARG A 10 6.25 5.38 9.09
CA ARG A 10 5.72 4.74 7.87
C ARG A 10 4.21 4.84 7.76
N ILE A 11 3.49 4.76 8.87
CA ILE A 11 2.04 4.98 8.87
C ILE A 11 1.73 6.43 8.53
N GLU A 12 2.46 7.38 9.07
CA GLU A 12 2.31 8.79 8.73
C GLU A 12 2.55 9.02 7.23
N ARG A 13 3.60 8.39 6.67
CA ARG A 13 3.88 8.45 5.23
C ARG A 13 2.73 7.85 4.42
N ALA A 14 2.15 6.75 4.87
CA ALA A 14 1.01 6.15 4.18
C ALA A 14 -0.20 7.10 4.20
N GLN A 15 -0.48 7.75 5.32
CA GLN A 15 -1.58 8.69 5.44
C GLN A 15 -1.39 9.91 4.52
N GLU A 16 -0.19 10.49 4.51
CA GLU A 16 0.13 11.61 3.64
C GLU A 16 0.00 11.22 2.17
N THR A 17 0.49 10.04 1.82
CA THR A 17 0.45 9.53 0.45
C THR A 17 -0.99 9.28 -0.01
N LEU A 18 -1.87 8.86 0.88
CA LEU A 18 -3.28 8.69 0.57
C LEU A 18 -3.94 10.04 0.21
N GLU A 19 -3.61 11.09 0.96
CA GLU A 19 -4.09 12.44 0.64
C GLU A 19 -3.56 12.91 -0.72
N ASP A 20 -2.28 12.62 -1.01
CA ASP A 20 -1.70 12.96 -2.32
C ASP A 20 -2.43 12.23 -3.45
N ALA A 21 -2.76 10.95 -3.25
CA ALA A 21 -3.52 10.18 -4.23
C ALA A 21 -4.89 10.81 -4.51
N ARG A 22 -5.58 11.25 -3.47
CA ARG A 22 -6.89 11.90 -3.60
C ARG A 22 -6.79 13.20 -4.37
N LYS A 23 -5.79 14.03 -4.08
CA LYS A 23 -5.58 15.30 -4.79
C LYS A 23 -5.29 15.09 -6.26
N LEU A 24 -4.47 14.10 -6.57
CA LEU A 24 -4.15 13.77 -7.96
C LEU A 24 -5.39 13.25 -8.70
N TYR A 25 -6.19 12.45 -8.04
CA TYR A 25 -7.46 11.96 -8.59
C TYR A 25 -8.38 13.13 -8.94
N GLU A 26 -8.55 14.06 -8.01
CA GLU A 26 -9.40 15.25 -8.23
C GLU A 26 -8.88 16.12 -9.38
N ALA A 27 -7.57 16.15 -9.58
CA ALA A 27 -6.95 16.88 -10.67
C ALA A 27 -7.02 16.15 -12.03
N GLY A 28 -7.58 14.93 -12.05
CA GLY A 28 -7.65 14.14 -13.27
C GLY A 28 -6.36 13.41 -13.61
N SER A 29 -5.37 13.41 -12.72
CA SER A 29 -4.08 12.74 -12.92
C SER A 29 -4.16 11.29 -12.45
N TYR A 30 -4.89 10.47 -13.20
CA TYR A 30 -5.24 9.11 -12.76
C TYR A 30 -4.05 8.16 -12.65
N ARG A 31 -3.12 8.22 -13.58
CA ARG A 31 -1.91 7.40 -13.52
C ARG A 31 -1.10 7.71 -12.26
N SER A 32 -0.92 8.99 -11.97
CA SER A 32 -0.19 9.42 -10.78
C SER A 32 -0.95 9.06 -9.51
N ALA A 33 -2.28 9.15 -9.52
CA ALA A 33 -3.11 8.75 -8.39
C ALA A 33 -2.95 7.26 -8.10
N VAL A 34 -2.94 6.40 -9.12
CA VAL A 34 -2.72 4.95 -8.97
C VAL A 34 -1.34 4.67 -8.39
N ASN A 35 -0.32 5.38 -8.88
CA ASN A 35 1.05 5.26 -8.34
C ASN A 35 1.06 5.56 -6.83
N ARG A 36 0.41 6.66 -6.43
CA ARG A 36 0.35 7.01 -5.00
C ARG A 36 -0.46 6.02 -4.18
N ALA A 37 -1.59 5.52 -4.70
CA ALA A 37 -2.38 4.50 -4.01
C ALA A 37 -1.55 3.23 -3.75
N TYR A 38 -0.75 2.82 -4.72
CA TYR A 38 0.18 1.71 -4.53
C TYR A 38 1.14 2.00 -3.37
N TYR A 39 1.72 3.20 -3.31
CA TYR A 39 2.70 3.53 -2.26
C TYR A 39 2.07 3.62 -0.87
N VAL A 40 0.77 3.92 -0.75
CA VAL A 40 0.06 3.80 0.53
C VAL A 40 0.19 2.37 1.06
N MET A 41 -0.09 1.39 0.21
CA MET A 41 -0.01 -0.03 0.58
C MET A 41 1.42 -0.46 0.87
N PHE A 42 2.37 0.04 0.09
CA PHE A 42 3.79 -0.25 0.30
C PHE A 42 4.27 0.27 1.67
N TYR A 43 3.98 1.53 2.00
CA TYR A 43 4.39 2.08 3.29
C TYR A 43 3.70 1.39 4.46
N ALA A 44 2.40 1.07 4.32
CA ALA A 44 1.67 0.33 5.34
C ALA A 44 2.28 -1.06 5.54
N THR A 45 2.67 -1.72 4.45
CA THR A 45 3.35 -3.02 4.50
C THR A 45 4.67 -2.92 5.25
N LEU A 46 5.48 -1.92 4.94
CA LEU A 46 6.76 -1.71 5.65
C LEU A 46 6.53 -1.49 7.15
N ALA A 47 5.43 -0.84 7.51
CA ALA A 47 5.09 -0.63 8.92
C ALA A 47 4.80 -1.95 9.62
N VAL A 48 3.96 -2.83 9.04
CA VAL A 48 3.67 -4.12 9.69
C VAL A 48 4.88 -5.05 9.68
N LEU A 49 5.71 -5.01 8.63
CA LEU A 49 6.95 -5.80 8.61
C LEU A 49 7.88 -5.39 9.74
N ALA A 50 7.91 -4.12 10.08
CA ALA A 50 8.73 -3.62 11.18
C ALA A 50 8.31 -4.20 12.54
N THR A 51 7.05 -4.62 12.71
CA THR A 51 6.60 -5.27 13.96
C THR A 51 7.33 -6.60 14.18
N LYS A 52 7.77 -7.23 13.10
CA LYS A 52 8.55 -8.48 13.15
C LYS A 52 10.03 -8.23 12.89
N LYS A 53 10.45 -6.97 12.91
CA LYS A 53 11.83 -6.53 12.63
C LYS A 53 12.30 -6.96 11.25
N LEU A 54 11.38 -6.96 10.29
CA LEU A 54 11.64 -7.30 8.89
C LEU A 54 11.56 -6.04 8.03
N GLY A 55 12.22 -6.09 6.90
CA GLY A 55 12.19 -5.00 5.93
C GLY A 55 12.86 -5.41 4.64
N THR A 56 12.63 -4.61 3.60
CA THR A 56 13.25 -4.79 2.30
C THR A 56 13.16 -3.49 1.53
N SER A 57 14.12 -3.24 0.65
CA SER A 57 14.09 -2.10 -0.26
C SER A 57 13.43 -2.45 -1.60
N LYS A 58 13.13 -3.73 -1.83
CA LYS A 58 12.55 -4.20 -3.09
C LYS A 58 11.03 -4.29 -2.99
N HIS A 59 10.33 -3.75 -3.98
CA HIS A 59 8.86 -3.78 -4.02
C HIS A 59 8.31 -5.21 -4.06
N SER A 60 8.87 -6.07 -4.89
CA SER A 60 8.44 -7.46 -4.97
C SER A 60 8.75 -8.22 -3.68
N GLY A 61 9.85 -7.89 -3.02
CA GLY A 61 10.21 -8.47 -1.72
C GLY A 61 9.20 -8.11 -0.65
N ALA A 62 8.71 -6.86 -0.64
CA ALA A 62 7.72 -6.41 0.32
C ALA A 62 6.41 -7.21 0.17
N ILE A 63 5.94 -7.42 -1.06
CA ILE A 63 4.73 -8.21 -1.32
C ILE A 63 4.91 -9.65 -0.85
N SER A 64 6.05 -10.25 -1.16
CA SER A 64 6.36 -11.62 -0.77
C SER A 64 6.37 -11.80 0.75
N LEU A 65 7.02 -10.87 1.46
CA LEU A 65 7.07 -10.91 2.92
C LEU A 65 5.69 -10.66 3.54
N PHE A 66 4.92 -9.73 2.97
CA PHE A 66 3.57 -9.46 3.42
C PHE A 66 2.71 -10.72 3.35
N ASN A 67 2.75 -11.42 2.22
CA ASN A 67 1.99 -12.66 2.04
C ASN A 67 2.44 -13.75 3.00
N LYS A 68 3.76 -13.95 3.11
CA LYS A 68 4.32 -15.00 3.95
C LYS A 68 4.04 -14.78 5.44
N GLU A 69 4.27 -13.55 5.91
CA GLU A 69 4.28 -13.27 7.34
C GLU A 69 2.92 -12.83 7.89
N PHE A 70 2.02 -12.33 7.04
CA PHE A 70 0.75 -11.77 7.50
C PHE A 70 -0.48 -12.42 6.87
N VAL A 71 -0.45 -12.74 5.60
CA VAL A 71 -1.63 -13.31 4.92
C VAL A 71 -1.73 -14.81 5.15
N LYS A 72 -0.67 -15.56 4.91
CA LYS A 72 -0.64 -17.02 5.15
C LYS A 72 -0.87 -17.38 6.61
N THR A 73 -0.46 -16.51 7.50
CA THR A 73 -0.64 -16.72 8.95
C THR A 73 -2.03 -16.31 9.44
N GLY A 74 -2.84 -15.70 8.58
CA GLY A 74 -4.18 -15.26 8.93
C GLY A 74 -4.24 -13.96 9.72
N LEU A 75 -3.13 -13.26 9.86
CA LEU A 75 -3.09 -11.99 10.61
C LEU A 75 -3.71 -10.85 9.83
N LEU A 76 -3.57 -10.85 8.51
CA LEU A 76 -4.20 -9.87 7.62
C LEU A 76 -4.93 -10.62 6.51
N SER A 77 -5.89 -9.94 5.85
CA SER A 77 -6.83 -10.60 4.96
C SER A 77 -6.24 -10.96 3.58
N VAL A 78 -6.84 -11.97 2.95
CA VAL A 78 -6.54 -12.33 1.56
C VAL A 78 -6.93 -11.19 0.63
N GLU A 79 -8.00 -10.46 0.94
CA GLU A 79 -8.46 -9.31 0.16
C GLU A 79 -7.39 -8.23 0.09
N SER A 80 -6.69 -7.97 1.21
CA SER A 80 -5.56 -7.03 1.23
C SER A 80 -4.45 -7.48 0.29
N SER A 81 -4.15 -8.77 0.26
CA SER A 81 -3.15 -9.32 -0.66
C SER A 81 -3.55 -9.08 -2.11
N LYS A 82 -4.80 -9.35 -2.45
CA LYS A 82 -5.30 -9.17 -3.82
C LYS A 82 -5.25 -7.71 -4.25
N LEU A 83 -5.62 -6.80 -3.36
CA LEU A 83 -5.57 -5.36 -3.63
C LEU A 83 -4.13 -4.91 -3.87
N TYR A 84 -3.22 -5.39 -3.05
CA TYR A 84 -1.81 -5.02 -3.14
C TYR A 84 -1.20 -5.50 -4.46
N HIS A 85 -1.47 -6.75 -4.85
CA HIS A 85 -1.02 -7.29 -6.14
C HIS A 85 -1.59 -6.50 -7.31
N LYS A 86 -2.88 -6.18 -7.27
CA LYS A 86 -3.53 -5.40 -8.32
C LYS A 86 -2.91 -4.01 -8.45
N ALA A 87 -2.65 -3.37 -7.32
CA ALA A 87 -2.03 -2.04 -7.30
C ALA A 87 -0.61 -2.09 -7.86
N PHE A 88 0.15 -3.12 -7.51
CA PHE A 88 1.50 -3.31 -8.01
C PHE A 88 1.51 -3.49 -9.53
N ASP A 89 0.63 -4.33 -10.05
CA ASP A 89 0.51 -4.60 -11.48
C ASP A 89 0.10 -3.34 -12.24
N MET A 90 -0.88 -2.60 -11.74
CA MET A 90 -1.33 -1.36 -12.38
C MET A 90 -0.26 -0.28 -12.36
N ARG A 91 0.48 -0.17 -11.26
CA ARG A 91 1.58 0.79 -11.20
C ARG A 91 2.64 0.47 -12.26
N LEU A 92 3.00 -0.81 -12.41
CA LEU A 92 3.95 -1.23 -13.42
C LEU A 92 3.46 -0.90 -14.83
N GLU A 93 2.19 -1.16 -15.13
CA GLU A 93 1.62 -0.81 -16.42
C GLU A 93 1.68 0.69 -16.67
N GLY A 94 1.31 1.48 -15.68
CA GLY A 94 1.32 2.93 -15.80
C GLY A 94 2.71 3.52 -15.98
N ASP A 95 3.72 2.94 -15.31
CA ASP A 95 5.08 3.46 -15.32
C ASP A 95 5.91 2.99 -16.52
N TYR A 96 5.65 1.78 -17.02
CA TYR A 96 6.56 1.13 -17.97
C TYR A 96 5.96 0.72 -19.32
N LYS A 97 4.66 0.79 -19.50
CA LYS A 97 4.02 0.47 -20.77
C LYS A 97 3.59 1.74 -21.50
N ASP A 98 4.03 1.87 -22.76
CA ASP A 98 3.58 2.94 -23.62
C ASP A 98 2.11 2.74 -23.96
N PHE A 99 1.36 3.85 -24.09
CA PHE A 99 -0.07 3.85 -24.43
C PHE A 99 -0.96 3.13 -23.43
N SER A 100 -0.43 2.85 -22.23
CA SER A 100 -1.22 2.29 -21.15
C SER A 100 -2.30 3.29 -20.73
N LEU A 101 -3.55 2.82 -20.62
CA LEU A 101 -4.67 3.66 -20.22
C LEU A 101 -5.10 3.32 -18.80
N ILE A 102 -4.91 4.27 -17.90
CA ILE A 102 -5.42 4.19 -16.52
C ILE A 102 -6.67 5.05 -16.46
N THR A 103 -7.81 4.45 -16.17
CA THR A 103 -9.10 5.14 -16.15
C THR A 103 -9.40 5.79 -14.81
N ASN A 104 -10.38 6.67 -14.80
CA ASN A 104 -10.97 7.24 -13.59
C ASN A 104 -11.40 6.11 -12.64
N GLU A 105 -12.09 5.09 -13.16
CA GLU A 105 -12.56 3.96 -12.34
C GLU A 105 -11.42 3.18 -11.72
N ASP A 106 -10.32 2.98 -12.44
CA ASP A 106 -9.13 2.31 -11.93
C ASP A 106 -8.57 3.06 -10.74
N ALA A 107 -8.42 4.38 -10.87
CA ALA A 107 -7.88 5.21 -9.81
C ALA A 107 -8.79 5.24 -8.59
N GLU A 108 -10.10 5.39 -8.81
CA GLU A 108 -11.09 5.40 -7.72
C GLU A 108 -11.06 4.08 -6.94
N THR A 109 -11.04 2.94 -7.66
CA THR A 109 -11.00 1.63 -7.05
C THR A 109 -9.75 1.43 -6.20
N LEU A 110 -8.59 1.83 -6.72
CA LEU A 110 -7.34 1.65 -5.99
C LEU A 110 -7.21 2.59 -4.80
N ILE A 111 -7.72 3.80 -4.89
CA ILE A 111 -7.70 4.73 -3.74
C ILE A 111 -8.59 4.19 -2.62
N ALA A 112 -9.80 3.72 -2.97
CA ALA A 112 -10.68 3.10 -1.97
C ALA A 112 -10.03 1.88 -1.34
N GLY A 113 -9.39 1.03 -2.16
CA GLY A 113 -8.67 -0.13 -1.70
C GLY A 113 -7.49 0.22 -0.80
N ALA A 114 -6.75 1.27 -1.15
CA ALA A 114 -5.62 1.74 -0.34
C ALA A 114 -6.09 2.22 1.03
N GLN A 115 -7.22 2.92 1.08
CA GLN A 115 -7.80 3.37 2.33
C GLN A 115 -8.17 2.18 3.23
N GLU A 116 -8.85 1.19 2.67
CA GLU A 116 -9.22 -0.02 3.42
C GLU A 116 -8.00 -0.80 3.89
N PHE A 117 -6.99 -0.91 3.04
CA PHE A 117 -5.72 -1.56 3.37
C PHE A 117 -5.08 -0.87 4.58
N LEU A 118 -5.01 0.45 4.55
CA LEU A 118 -4.41 1.22 5.64
C LEU A 118 -5.19 1.08 6.93
N ILE A 119 -6.53 1.10 6.86
CA ILE A 119 -7.39 0.91 8.04
C ILE A 119 -7.14 -0.46 8.66
N GLU A 120 -7.06 -1.52 7.86
CA GLU A 120 -6.80 -2.87 8.35
C GLU A 120 -5.43 -2.95 9.03
N VAL A 121 -4.41 -2.36 8.41
CA VAL A 121 -3.06 -2.33 8.99
C VAL A 121 -3.06 -1.56 10.32
N GLN A 122 -3.69 -0.40 10.37
CA GLN A 122 -3.75 0.41 11.59
C GLN A 122 -4.47 -0.34 12.72
N LYS A 123 -5.54 -1.05 12.38
CA LYS A 123 -6.26 -1.88 13.35
C LYS A 123 -5.34 -2.98 13.90
N TYR A 124 -4.63 -3.67 13.02
CA TYR A 124 -3.66 -4.69 13.42
C TYR A 124 -2.61 -4.11 14.37
N LEU A 125 -2.04 -2.97 14.01
CA LEU A 125 -1.00 -2.33 14.82
C LEU A 125 -1.53 -1.92 16.20
N SER A 126 -2.77 -1.46 16.30
CA SER A 126 -3.34 -1.07 17.58
C SER A 126 -3.59 -2.28 18.50
N GLU A 127 -3.85 -3.44 17.92
CA GLU A 127 -4.12 -4.66 18.67
C GLU A 127 -2.85 -5.44 19.05
N HIS A 128 -1.73 -5.12 18.43
CA HIS A 128 -0.48 -5.86 18.60
C HIS A 128 0.68 -4.96 19.01
N LYS A 129 0.41 -4.05 19.91
CA LYS A 129 1.44 -3.17 20.47
C LYS A 129 2.39 -3.93 21.39
#